data_8702640da107add1a87f9d76c27be86d
#
_entry.id   8702640da107add1a87f9d76c27be86d
#
_cell.length_a   1.000
_cell.length_b   1.000
_cell.length_c   1.000
_cell.angle_alpha   90.00
_cell.angle_beta   90.00
_cell.angle_gamma   90.00
#
_symmetry.space_group_name_H-M   'P 1'
#
loop_
_entity.id
_entity.type
_entity.pdbx_description
1 polymer ?
#
loop_
_entity_poly.entity_id
_entity_poly.type
_entity_poly.pdbx_seq_one_letter_code
_entity_poly.pdbx_strand_id
1 'polypeptide(L)'
;MKVVVAALVFGCWAFVSTAENNSPFGVCSHITRDEDVDAVLARCVEAGIRNVRADFGWYMFQNKPEEWKASCFTNLLAKARSAGVTVLPIATGGCNFASPTLGRPDQYRLFGGFVERMVSDFRDDFPVVEIWNEENVGGFWPPAPNAAHYVGTLREAYRAAKEANPSIRVAFGGTAGPDVGFYHQAYGQGAKDCFDIVNIHPYCMPNAPEGWLERQIGLMRETMAKYGDSEKPIWITEMGWATRQIEWPSSERGMIRGAFKALGIVGRPGLRILAVEQSHPGETDRWFSDVWRQEIPTGARLVNCTYGDVVERLAQDKWDAVVLPFDESAPLHATESLARYVKDGGRLIDFGGVPGYFGFLKDANGNLVNGPNGNEEFRKALRIESVFKECKSSVSANGFDTGADGVKNYPGWRGFGTKYLRPGDEMKPMMIGEGGVAVAALYVFNSDYKGKVFAAGRALSFVGCATSERTQAAMTVRSAMTALNFGIEKYFVYEFQSPETSPTNPESHFGLLHRDYTPKPAFHAYKTLIGLWPEGSKRLDTGKWGENGVYRVAWQRPDGTRVVAVWTDAEGKTVRCDNRGKTCLDVFGKSVKMSDECLEVGAAPVYVMGKQ
;
A
#
# COMPACT_ATOMS: atom_id res chain seq x y z
N MET A 1 5.53 -2.58 -80.11
CA MET A 1 5.87 -3.44 -78.95
C MET A 1 6.10 -2.51 -77.76
N LYS A 2 5.12 -2.40 -76.88
CA LYS A 2 5.25 -1.67 -75.59
C LYS A 2 5.44 -2.74 -74.52
N VAL A 3 6.59 -2.72 -73.87
CA VAL A 3 6.89 -3.57 -72.74
C VAL A 3 6.34 -2.88 -71.50
N VAL A 4 5.38 -3.51 -70.83
CA VAL A 4 4.87 -3.07 -69.51
C VAL A 4 5.72 -3.78 -68.47
N VAL A 5 6.49 -3.01 -67.72
CA VAL A 5 7.22 -3.51 -66.52
C VAL A 5 6.27 -3.36 -65.32
N ALA A 6 5.81 -4.50 -64.80
CA ALA A 6 5.06 -4.52 -63.54
C ALA A 6 6.08 -4.52 -62.39
N ALA A 7 6.08 -3.43 -61.60
CA ALA A 7 6.83 -3.34 -60.36
C ALA A 7 6.05 -4.06 -59.26
N LEU A 8 6.56 -5.21 -58.80
CA LEU A 8 6.13 -5.88 -57.57
C LEU A 8 6.64 -5.09 -56.37
N VAL A 9 5.74 -4.38 -55.70
CA VAL A 9 6.03 -3.79 -54.37
C VAL A 9 5.90 -4.91 -53.33
N PHE A 10 7.03 -5.48 -52.93
CA PHE A 10 7.09 -6.28 -51.72
C PHE A 10 6.98 -5.34 -50.51
N GLY A 11 5.80 -5.27 -49.89
CA GLY A 11 5.63 -4.69 -48.61
C GLY A 11 6.37 -5.52 -47.57
N CYS A 12 7.54 -5.07 -47.14
CA CYS A 12 8.16 -5.57 -45.92
C CYS A 12 7.24 -5.21 -44.73
N TRP A 13 6.42 -6.15 -44.34
CA TRP A 13 5.85 -6.14 -43.01
C TRP A 13 7.00 -6.44 -42.05
N ALA A 14 7.58 -5.42 -41.44
CA ALA A 14 8.44 -5.60 -40.30
C ALA A 14 7.57 -6.21 -39.19
N PHE A 15 7.75 -7.47 -38.91
CA PHE A 15 7.31 -8.08 -37.66
C PHE A 15 8.04 -7.34 -36.53
N VAL A 16 7.38 -6.37 -35.93
CA VAL A 16 7.85 -5.78 -34.69
C VAL A 16 7.59 -6.87 -33.63
N SER A 17 8.59 -7.69 -33.40
CA SER A 17 8.64 -8.52 -32.20
C SER A 17 8.43 -7.59 -31.02
N THR A 18 7.42 -7.84 -30.20
CA THR A 18 7.24 -7.15 -28.94
C THR A 18 8.28 -7.65 -27.94
N ALA A 19 9.55 -7.28 -28.19
CA ALA A 19 10.56 -7.40 -27.15
C ALA A 19 10.07 -6.61 -25.93
N GLU A 20 10.20 -7.20 -24.76
CA GLU A 20 9.92 -6.48 -23.50
C GLU A 20 10.65 -5.14 -23.53
N ASN A 21 9.92 -4.03 -23.34
CA ASN A 21 10.58 -2.74 -23.29
C ASN A 21 11.36 -2.61 -21.98
N ASN A 22 12.52 -1.96 -22.05
CA ASN A 22 13.42 -1.81 -20.91
C ASN A 22 13.09 -0.60 -20.01
N SER A 23 11.95 0.08 -20.23
CA SER A 23 11.50 1.14 -19.32
C SER A 23 11.18 0.52 -17.95
N PRO A 24 11.76 1.03 -16.85
CA PRO A 24 11.44 0.52 -15.53
C PRO A 24 10.09 1.04 -14.99
N PHE A 25 9.43 1.94 -15.69
CA PHE A 25 8.25 2.65 -15.22
C PHE A 25 6.96 2.12 -15.83
N GLY A 26 5.96 1.92 -14.97
CA GLY A 26 4.62 1.52 -15.36
C GLY A 26 3.55 2.13 -14.47
N VAL A 27 2.30 1.83 -14.80
CA VAL A 27 1.11 2.19 -14.01
C VAL A 27 0.13 1.03 -13.97
N CYS A 28 -0.66 0.94 -12.89
CA CYS A 28 -1.85 0.08 -12.85
C CYS A 28 -3.04 0.83 -13.44
N SER A 29 -3.86 0.15 -14.22
CA SER A 29 -5.04 0.74 -14.86
C SER A 29 -6.13 -0.31 -15.00
N HIS A 30 -7.37 0.07 -14.73
CA HIS A 30 -8.55 -0.77 -14.92
C HIS A 30 -9.09 -0.71 -16.35
N ILE A 31 -8.19 -0.50 -17.31
CA ILE A 31 -8.44 -0.37 -18.76
C ILE A 31 -9.25 -1.54 -19.37
N THR A 32 -9.27 -2.69 -18.71
CA THR A 32 -10.06 -3.87 -19.10
C THR A 32 -11.48 -3.87 -18.55
N ARG A 33 -11.83 -2.92 -17.69
CA ARG A 33 -13.13 -2.83 -17.01
C ARG A 33 -13.92 -1.63 -17.47
N ASP A 34 -13.70 -0.47 -16.88
CA ASP A 34 -14.53 0.73 -16.95
C ASP A 34 -13.78 2.00 -17.36
N GLU A 35 -12.46 1.94 -17.54
CA GLU A 35 -11.68 3.07 -18.02
C GLU A 35 -11.74 3.20 -19.55
N ASP A 36 -11.65 4.44 -20.04
CA ASP A 36 -11.57 4.72 -21.48
C ASP A 36 -10.17 4.38 -22.02
N VAL A 37 -10.10 3.33 -22.84
CA VAL A 37 -8.86 2.83 -23.44
C VAL A 37 -8.09 3.91 -24.19
N ASP A 38 -8.77 4.72 -24.99
CA ASP A 38 -8.12 5.74 -25.82
C ASP A 38 -7.59 6.89 -24.95
N ALA A 39 -8.33 7.30 -23.94
CA ALA A 39 -7.90 8.31 -22.98
C ALA A 39 -6.69 7.85 -22.16
N VAL A 40 -6.72 6.61 -21.64
CA VAL A 40 -5.60 6.00 -20.90
C VAL A 40 -4.35 5.96 -21.77
N LEU A 41 -4.44 5.41 -22.98
CA LEU A 41 -3.28 5.28 -23.87
C LEU A 41 -2.72 6.63 -24.31
N ALA A 42 -3.58 7.61 -24.58
CA ALA A 42 -3.15 8.97 -24.91
C ALA A 42 -2.33 9.59 -23.75
N ARG A 43 -2.77 9.41 -22.50
CA ARG A 43 -2.04 9.89 -21.33
C ARG A 43 -0.75 9.09 -21.06
N CYS A 44 -0.73 7.79 -21.34
CA CYS A 44 0.50 7.01 -21.29
C CYS A 44 1.54 7.56 -22.28
N VAL A 45 1.15 7.78 -23.52
CA VAL A 45 2.03 8.36 -24.57
C VAL A 45 2.54 9.73 -24.15
N GLU A 46 1.64 10.59 -23.66
CA GLU A 46 2.00 11.94 -23.18
C GLU A 46 3.07 11.89 -22.06
N ALA A 47 2.93 10.97 -21.12
CA ALA A 47 3.87 10.83 -20.00
C ALA A 47 5.13 10.02 -20.32
N GLY A 48 5.19 9.35 -21.48
CA GLY A 48 6.25 8.40 -21.82
C GLY A 48 6.15 7.07 -21.07
N ILE A 49 4.98 6.73 -20.51
CA ILE A 49 4.71 5.46 -19.84
C ILE A 49 4.62 4.36 -20.89
N ARG A 50 5.38 3.29 -20.69
CA ARG A 50 5.48 2.17 -21.64
C ARG A 50 4.92 0.86 -21.12
N ASN A 51 4.57 0.78 -19.83
CA ASN A 51 4.03 -0.42 -19.21
C ASN A 51 2.71 -0.09 -18.51
N VAL A 52 1.68 -0.89 -18.77
CA VAL A 52 0.37 -0.82 -18.10
C VAL A 52 0.04 -2.19 -17.55
N ARG A 53 -0.17 -2.29 -16.24
CA ARG A 53 -0.64 -3.51 -15.58
C ARG A 53 -2.16 -3.46 -15.53
N ALA A 54 -2.82 -4.55 -15.94
CA ALA A 54 -4.27 -4.60 -16.05
C ALA A 54 -4.84 -5.98 -15.73
N ASP A 55 -6.09 -6.00 -15.28
CA ASP A 55 -6.81 -7.24 -14.93
C ASP A 55 -7.19 -8.04 -16.18
N PHE A 56 -6.81 -9.31 -16.17
CA PHE A 56 -7.24 -10.32 -17.14
C PHE A 56 -7.89 -11.47 -16.39
N GLY A 57 -9.05 -11.15 -15.76
CA GLY A 57 -9.77 -12.11 -14.95
C GLY A 57 -10.36 -13.25 -15.77
N TRP A 58 -10.24 -14.48 -15.29
CA TRP A 58 -10.79 -15.65 -15.98
C TRP A 58 -12.28 -15.50 -16.32
N TYR A 59 -13.08 -14.96 -15.39
CA TYR A 59 -14.51 -14.69 -15.60
C TYR A 59 -14.81 -13.72 -16.77
N MET A 60 -13.84 -12.92 -17.18
CA MET A 60 -13.99 -11.99 -18.32
C MET A 60 -13.90 -12.73 -19.65
N PHE A 61 -13.20 -13.84 -19.69
CA PHE A 61 -13.02 -14.68 -20.89
C PHE A 61 -14.04 -15.80 -20.97
N GLN A 62 -14.38 -16.41 -19.82
CA GLN A 62 -15.06 -17.69 -19.80
C GLN A 62 -15.96 -17.84 -18.58
N ASN A 63 -17.27 -17.95 -18.80
CA ASN A 63 -18.25 -18.27 -17.74
C ASN A 63 -18.96 -19.62 -17.95
N LYS A 64 -18.71 -20.27 -19.11
CA LYS A 64 -19.13 -21.64 -19.43
C LYS A 64 -17.95 -22.37 -20.07
N PRO A 65 -17.84 -23.70 -19.93
CA PRO A 65 -16.72 -24.46 -20.47
C PRO A 65 -16.46 -24.25 -21.98
N GLU A 66 -17.52 -24.09 -22.77
CA GLU A 66 -17.46 -23.87 -24.22
C GLU A 66 -17.29 -22.41 -24.64
N GLU A 67 -17.40 -21.46 -23.73
CA GLU A 67 -17.31 -20.02 -24.00
C GLU A 67 -15.85 -19.55 -24.04
N TRP A 68 -15.57 -18.58 -24.93
CA TRP A 68 -14.31 -17.84 -24.93
C TRP A 68 -14.48 -16.47 -25.56
N LYS A 69 -14.27 -15.44 -24.78
CA LYS A 69 -14.49 -14.02 -25.15
C LYS A 69 -13.20 -13.25 -25.20
N ALA A 70 -12.46 -13.34 -26.29
CA ALA A 70 -11.19 -12.64 -26.43
C ALA A 70 -11.26 -11.32 -27.22
N SER A 71 -12.39 -11.04 -27.91
CA SER A 71 -12.47 -9.94 -28.87
C SER A 71 -12.26 -8.55 -28.27
N CYS A 72 -12.73 -8.30 -27.05
CA CYS A 72 -12.51 -7.01 -26.37
C CYS A 72 -11.03 -6.78 -26.06
N PHE A 73 -10.32 -7.81 -25.66
CA PHE A 73 -8.88 -7.75 -25.38
C PHE A 73 -8.06 -7.58 -26.65
N THR A 74 -8.45 -8.22 -27.75
CA THR A 74 -7.78 -8.08 -29.06
C THR A 74 -7.72 -6.62 -29.49
N ASN A 75 -8.84 -5.89 -29.38
CA ASN A 75 -8.88 -4.47 -29.75
C ASN A 75 -8.02 -3.61 -28.79
N LEU A 76 -8.12 -3.85 -27.50
CA LEU A 76 -7.32 -3.17 -26.47
C LEU A 76 -5.83 -3.33 -26.73
N LEU A 77 -5.38 -4.58 -26.93
CA LEU A 77 -3.96 -4.91 -27.14
C LEU A 77 -3.45 -4.34 -28.46
N ALA A 78 -4.26 -4.36 -29.52
CA ALA A 78 -3.90 -3.71 -30.80
C ALA A 78 -3.70 -2.20 -30.63
N LYS A 79 -4.56 -1.52 -29.88
CA LYS A 79 -4.42 -0.08 -29.57
C LYS A 79 -3.18 0.17 -28.70
N ALA A 80 -2.94 -0.63 -27.65
CA ALA A 80 -1.77 -0.52 -26.78
C ALA A 80 -0.48 -0.68 -27.58
N ARG A 81 -0.40 -1.69 -28.45
CA ARG A 81 0.74 -1.92 -29.35
C ARG A 81 0.98 -0.73 -30.27
N SER A 82 -0.07 -0.18 -30.87
CA SER A 82 0.01 1.00 -31.73
C SER A 82 0.50 2.25 -30.98
N ALA A 83 0.19 2.35 -29.69
CA ALA A 83 0.66 3.40 -28.81
C ALA A 83 2.10 3.15 -28.26
N GLY A 84 2.70 2.00 -28.56
CA GLY A 84 3.99 1.58 -28.01
C GLY A 84 3.93 1.32 -26.49
N VAL A 85 2.80 0.82 -26.01
CA VAL A 85 2.55 0.46 -24.60
C VAL A 85 2.45 -1.06 -24.50
N THR A 86 3.23 -1.65 -23.60
CA THR A 86 3.17 -3.06 -23.24
C THR A 86 2.19 -3.27 -22.11
N VAL A 87 1.30 -4.25 -22.24
CA VAL A 87 0.37 -4.62 -21.17
C VAL A 87 0.94 -5.78 -20.37
N LEU A 88 0.98 -5.65 -19.05
CA LEU A 88 1.22 -6.72 -18.10
C LEU A 88 -0.15 -7.27 -17.64
N PRO A 89 -0.58 -8.43 -18.16
CA PRO A 89 -1.85 -9.03 -17.73
C PRO A 89 -1.71 -9.70 -16.38
N ILE A 90 -2.69 -9.49 -15.51
CA ILE A 90 -2.87 -10.25 -14.27
C ILE A 90 -3.84 -11.38 -14.56
N ALA A 91 -3.36 -12.60 -14.71
CA ALA A 91 -4.21 -13.78 -14.82
C ALA A 91 -4.74 -14.13 -13.42
N THR A 92 -6.02 -13.86 -13.16
CA THR A 92 -6.60 -13.97 -11.81
C THR A 92 -8.06 -14.40 -11.82
N GLY A 93 -8.59 -14.69 -10.64
CA GLY A 93 -9.99 -15.01 -10.41
C GLY A 93 -10.39 -16.43 -10.78
N GLY A 94 -11.67 -16.70 -10.63
CA GLY A 94 -12.35 -17.91 -11.08
C GLY A 94 -13.45 -17.56 -12.08
N CYS A 95 -14.20 -18.57 -12.48
CA CYS A 95 -15.39 -18.45 -13.31
C CYS A 95 -16.55 -19.24 -12.70
N ASN A 96 -17.72 -19.23 -13.32
CA ASN A 96 -18.92 -19.86 -12.74
C ASN A 96 -18.80 -21.39 -12.52
N PHE A 97 -17.85 -22.05 -13.16
CA PHE A 97 -17.68 -23.51 -13.07
C PHE A 97 -16.36 -23.96 -12.44
N ALA A 98 -15.40 -23.03 -12.21
CA ALA A 98 -14.10 -23.37 -11.65
C ALA A 98 -13.44 -22.19 -10.91
N SER A 99 -12.67 -22.53 -9.87
CA SER A 99 -11.80 -21.57 -9.15
C SER A 99 -10.59 -22.28 -8.56
N PRO A 100 -9.37 -21.78 -8.76
CA PRO A 100 -8.17 -22.36 -8.16
C PRO A 100 -8.17 -22.27 -6.62
N THR A 101 -8.90 -21.31 -6.04
CA THR A 101 -8.99 -21.15 -4.57
C THR A 101 -9.70 -22.30 -3.87
N LEU A 102 -10.40 -23.17 -4.64
CA LEU A 102 -10.97 -24.42 -4.12
C LEU A 102 -9.92 -25.46 -3.69
N GLY A 103 -8.65 -25.25 -4.00
CA GLY A 103 -7.53 -26.03 -3.48
C GLY A 103 -7.45 -27.46 -4.02
N ARG A 104 -7.92 -27.72 -5.23
CA ARG A 104 -7.92 -29.04 -5.83
C ARG A 104 -7.11 -29.11 -7.14
N PRO A 105 -6.39 -30.21 -7.41
CA PRO A 105 -5.55 -30.34 -8.61
C PRO A 105 -6.31 -30.19 -9.94
N ASP A 106 -7.59 -30.59 -10.02
CA ASP A 106 -8.42 -30.38 -11.20
C ASP A 106 -8.66 -28.88 -11.45
N GLN A 107 -8.87 -28.10 -10.40
CA GLN A 107 -9.08 -26.66 -10.48
C GLN A 107 -7.82 -25.89 -10.90
N TYR A 108 -6.65 -26.32 -10.43
CA TYR A 108 -5.37 -25.75 -10.86
C TYR A 108 -5.12 -25.99 -12.36
N ARG A 109 -5.40 -27.23 -12.87
CA ARG A 109 -5.29 -27.54 -14.29
C ARG A 109 -6.26 -26.74 -15.16
N LEU A 110 -7.49 -26.54 -14.69
CA LEU A 110 -8.46 -25.70 -15.41
C LEU A 110 -7.99 -24.25 -15.52
N PHE A 111 -7.42 -23.70 -14.43
CA PHE A 111 -6.80 -22.37 -14.47
C PHE A 111 -5.56 -22.34 -15.37
N GLY A 112 -4.72 -23.37 -15.34
CA GLY A 112 -3.62 -23.53 -16.29
C GLY A 112 -4.10 -23.50 -17.74
N GLY A 113 -5.18 -24.18 -18.07
CA GLY A 113 -5.80 -24.14 -19.41
C GLY A 113 -6.32 -22.75 -19.82
N PHE A 114 -6.84 -21.97 -18.87
CA PHE A 114 -7.16 -20.56 -19.10
C PHE A 114 -5.91 -19.76 -19.46
N VAL A 115 -4.84 -19.90 -18.67
CA VAL A 115 -3.55 -19.20 -18.91
C VAL A 115 -2.94 -19.60 -20.25
N GLU A 116 -2.93 -20.91 -20.57
CA GLU A 116 -2.44 -21.42 -21.85
C GLU A 116 -3.13 -20.74 -23.03
N ARG A 117 -4.47 -20.73 -23.00
CA ARG A 117 -5.26 -20.15 -24.08
C ARG A 117 -5.07 -18.65 -24.19
N MET A 118 -5.07 -17.94 -23.07
CA MET A 118 -4.82 -16.50 -23.04
C MET A 118 -3.44 -16.15 -23.62
N VAL A 119 -2.39 -16.85 -23.19
CA VAL A 119 -1.04 -16.63 -23.68
C VAL A 119 -0.90 -17.03 -25.16
N SER A 120 -1.58 -18.08 -25.60
CA SER A 120 -1.57 -18.50 -27.02
C SER A 120 -2.25 -17.47 -27.92
N ASP A 121 -3.42 -16.96 -27.52
CA ASP A 121 -4.19 -15.98 -28.31
C ASP A 121 -3.46 -14.65 -28.43
N PHE A 122 -2.70 -14.25 -27.41
CA PHE A 122 -2.00 -12.96 -27.31
C PHE A 122 -0.49 -13.11 -27.20
N ARG A 123 0.05 -14.15 -27.82
CA ARG A 123 1.47 -14.54 -27.74
C ARG A 123 2.45 -13.40 -28.02
N ASP A 124 2.11 -12.55 -28.97
CA ASP A 124 2.95 -11.44 -29.40
C ASP A 124 2.72 -10.15 -28.59
N ASP A 125 1.74 -10.15 -27.68
CA ASP A 125 1.39 -8.99 -26.87
C ASP A 125 1.95 -9.07 -25.44
N PHE A 126 2.17 -10.30 -24.92
CA PHE A 126 2.58 -10.52 -23.55
C PHE A 126 4.02 -11.06 -23.43
N PRO A 127 5.00 -10.21 -23.15
CA PRO A 127 6.33 -10.67 -22.76
C PRO A 127 6.36 -11.26 -21.34
N VAL A 128 5.42 -10.84 -20.49
CA VAL A 128 5.29 -11.26 -19.10
C VAL A 128 3.81 -11.48 -18.78
N VAL A 129 3.50 -12.45 -17.92
CA VAL A 129 2.19 -12.64 -17.28
C VAL A 129 2.36 -12.72 -15.77
N GLU A 130 1.54 -12.01 -15.03
CA GLU A 130 1.47 -12.08 -13.57
C GLU A 130 0.38 -13.08 -13.16
N ILE A 131 0.72 -14.01 -12.27
CA ILE A 131 -0.21 -15.07 -11.83
C ILE A 131 -0.81 -14.71 -10.48
N TRP A 132 -2.03 -14.22 -10.50
CA TRP A 132 -2.83 -13.75 -9.36
C TRP A 132 -2.47 -12.34 -8.91
N ASN A 133 -3.23 -11.85 -7.89
CA ASN A 133 -3.05 -10.58 -7.20
C ASN A 133 -3.28 -10.80 -5.70
N GLU A 134 -2.30 -10.47 -4.88
CA GLU A 134 -2.37 -10.46 -3.41
C GLU A 134 -2.96 -11.76 -2.81
N GLU A 135 -2.48 -12.91 -3.28
CA GLU A 135 -2.93 -14.23 -2.85
C GLU A 135 -2.66 -14.52 -1.37
N ASN A 136 -1.90 -13.67 -0.70
CA ASN A 136 -1.67 -13.70 0.73
C ASN A 136 -2.75 -12.97 1.55
N VAL A 137 -3.80 -12.42 0.89
CA VAL A 137 -4.92 -11.71 1.53
C VAL A 137 -6.24 -12.45 1.30
N GLY A 138 -7.02 -12.62 2.35
CA GLY A 138 -8.29 -13.38 2.30
C GLY A 138 -9.34 -12.81 1.36
N GLY A 139 -9.33 -11.51 1.10
CA GLY A 139 -10.21 -10.87 0.12
C GLY A 139 -9.92 -11.28 -1.32
N PHE A 140 -8.65 -11.55 -1.63
CA PHE A 140 -8.22 -11.97 -2.97
C PHE A 140 -8.08 -13.49 -3.10
N TRP A 141 -7.85 -14.21 -2.00
CA TRP A 141 -7.78 -15.67 -1.98
C TRP A 141 -8.80 -16.26 -0.98
N PRO A 142 -10.10 -16.29 -1.32
CA PRO A 142 -11.12 -16.80 -0.44
C PRO A 142 -11.06 -18.34 -0.28
N PRO A 143 -11.48 -18.92 0.88
CA PRO A 143 -11.92 -18.18 2.07
C PRO A 143 -10.78 -17.65 2.93
N ALA A 144 -9.53 -18.09 2.68
CA ALA A 144 -8.33 -17.66 3.40
C ALA A 144 -7.08 -17.96 2.56
N PRO A 145 -6.01 -17.16 2.68
CA PRO A 145 -4.73 -17.39 2.04
C PRO A 145 -4.19 -18.80 2.30
N ASN A 146 -3.66 -19.43 1.25
CA ASN A 146 -3.08 -20.76 1.36
C ASN A 146 -1.94 -20.92 0.35
N ALA A 147 -0.71 -20.88 0.81
CA ALA A 147 0.47 -20.96 -0.03
C ALA A 147 0.56 -22.28 -0.83
N ALA A 148 0.10 -23.42 -0.26
CA ALA A 148 0.13 -24.71 -0.98
C ALA A 148 -0.86 -24.71 -2.17
N HIS A 149 -2.06 -24.15 -1.98
CA HIS A 149 -3.05 -24.02 -3.06
C HIS A 149 -2.58 -23.03 -4.12
N TYR A 150 -2.01 -21.90 -3.70
CA TYR A 150 -1.43 -20.93 -4.63
C TYR A 150 -0.28 -21.54 -5.45
N VAL A 151 0.66 -22.24 -4.82
CA VAL A 151 1.77 -22.90 -5.52
C VAL A 151 1.27 -23.99 -6.47
N GLY A 152 0.23 -24.73 -6.12
CA GLY A 152 -0.43 -25.66 -7.04
C GLY A 152 -0.96 -24.97 -8.29
N THR A 153 -1.60 -23.81 -8.13
CA THR A 153 -2.09 -22.96 -9.22
C THR A 153 -0.94 -22.38 -10.05
N LEU A 154 0.05 -21.79 -9.38
CA LEU A 154 1.23 -21.18 -10.01
C LEU A 154 2.00 -22.19 -10.88
N ARG A 155 2.17 -23.43 -10.39
CA ARG A 155 2.87 -24.50 -11.13
C ARG A 155 2.16 -24.86 -12.43
N GLU A 156 0.84 -25.04 -12.38
CA GLU A 156 0.06 -25.37 -13.58
C GLU A 156 0.01 -24.17 -14.54
N ALA A 157 -0.12 -22.95 -14.04
CA ALA A 157 -0.09 -21.74 -14.85
C ALA A 157 1.28 -21.51 -15.51
N TYR A 158 2.36 -21.71 -14.77
CA TYR A 158 3.74 -21.62 -15.30
C TYR A 158 3.98 -22.61 -16.43
N ARG A 159 3.67 -23.90 -16.19
CA ARG A 159 3.80 -24.95 -17.20
C ARG A 159 3.02 -24.57 -18.46
N ALA A 160 1.76 -24.21 -18.31
CA ALA A 160 0.86 -23.87 -19.40
C ALA A 160 1.31 -22.60 -20.16
N ALA A 161 1.76 -21.57 -19.46
CA ALA A 161 2.30 -20.35 -20.08
C ALA A 161 3.56 -20.65 -20.90
N LYS A 162 4.51 -21.46 -20.36
CA LYS A 162 5.74 -21.84 -21.06
C LYS A 162 5.48 -22.78 -22.25
N GLU A 163 4.48 -23.64 -22.19
CA GLU A 163 4.04 -24.47 -23.32
C GLU A 163 3.44 -23.62 -24.45
N ALA A 164 2.61 -22.62 -24.09
CA ALA A 164 2.03 -21.68 -25.06
C ALA A 164 3.08 -20.74 -25.67
N ASN A 165 3.99 -20.21 -24.84
CA ASN A 165 5.07 -19.33 -25.28
C ASN A 165 6.34 -19.57 -24.43
N PRO A 166 7.33 -20.32 -24.94
CA PRO A 166 8.56 -20.62 -24.18
C PRO A 166 9.36 -19.38 -23.75
N SER A 167 9.19 -18.25 -24.42
CA SER A 167 9.89 -17.00 -24.09
C SER A 167 9.18 -16.11 -23.05
N ILE A 168 7.92 -16.40 -22.72
CA ILE A 168 7.17 -15.60 -21.77
C ILE A 168 7.80 -15.70 -20.37
N ARG A 169 7.91 -14.59 -19.67
CA ARG A 169 8.27 -14.57 -18.26
C ARG A 169 7.00 -14.66 -17.41
N VAL A 170 7.09 -15.36 -16.30
CA VAL A 170 5.98 -15.51 -15.33
C VAL A 170 6.35 -14.78 -14.04
N ALA A 171 5.56 -13.80 -13.66
CA ALA A 171 5.70 -13.15 -12.38
C ALA A 171 4.84 -13.86 -11.31
N PHE A 172 5.41 -14.01 -10.12
CA PHE A 172 4.65 -14.37 -8.92
C PHE A 172 3.54 -13.34 -8.71
N GLY A 173 2.41 -13.69 -8.13
CA GLY A 173 1.38 -12.73 -7.75
C GLY A 173 1.96 -11.67 -6.82
N GLY A 174 1.58 -10.43 -7.00
CA GLY A 174 2.07 -9.34 -6.17
C GLY A 174 1.53 -9.49 -4.75
N THR A 175 2.37 -9.93 -3.80
CA THR A 175 1.91 -10.06 -2.41
C THR A 175 1.62 -8.70 -1.80
N ALA A 176 0.51 -8.59 -1.04
CA ALA A 176 0.25 -7.44 -0.17
C ALA A 176 1.36 -7.36 0.87
N GLY A 177 2.17 -6.30 0.79
CA GLY A 177 3.44 -6.22 1.50
C GLY A 177 4.51 -7.18 0.96
N PRO A 178 5.73 -7.09 1.44
CA PRO A 178 6.77 -8.08 1.21
C PRO A 178 6.60 -9.24 2.20
N ASP A 179 5.55 -10.03 2.03
CA ASP A 179 5.21 -11.12 2.94
C ASP A 179 6.23 -12.27 2.83
N VAL A 180 7.37 -12.08 3.50
CA VAL A 180 8.43 -13.10 3.55
C VAL A 180 7.93 -14.42 4.15
N GLY A 181 6.93 -14.37 5.03
CA GLY A 181 6.31 -15.55 5.61
C GLY A 181 5.57 -16.38 4.56
N PHE A 182 4.79 -15.73 3.71
CA PHE A 182 4.11 -16.38 2.60
C PHE A 182 5.11 -16.91 1.56
N TYR A 183 6.14 -16.14 1.21
CA TYR A 183 7.21 -16.59 0.32
C TYR A 183 7.97 -17.80 0.89
N HIS A 184 8.29 -17.84 2.19
CA HIS A 184 8.89 -19.02 2.82
C HIS A 184 8.00 -20.26 2.70
N GLN A 185 6.69 -20.11 2.92
CA GLN A 185 5.75 -21.21 2.72
C GLN A 185 5.68 -21.64 1.25
N ALA A 186 5.61 -20.70 0.31
CA ALA A 186 5.57 -21.00 -1.12
C ALA A 186 6.84 -21.73 -1.59
N TYR A 187 8.01 -21.27 -1.21
CA TYR A 187 9.26 -21.98 -1.50
C TYR A 187 9.28 -23.38 -0.88
N GLY A 188 8.78 -23.54 0.35
CA GLY A 188 8.63 -24.84 1.01
C GLY A 188 7.69 -25.81 0.27
N GLN A 189 6.76 -25.30 -0.54
CA GLN A 189 5.87 -26.06 -1.43
C GLN A 189 6.46 -26.27 -2.84
N GLY A 190 7.70 -25.86 -3.09
CA GLY A 190 8.39 -26.04 -4.37
C GLY A 190 8.03 -24.97 -5.41
N ALA A 191 7.79 -23.73 -5.01
CA ALA A 191 7.50 -22.65 -5.94
C ALA A 191 8.69 -22.21 -6.78
N LYS A 192 9.95 -22.49 -6.36
CA LYS A 192 11.19 -21.98 -6.94
C LYS A 192 11.21 -22.00 -8.48
N ASP A 193 10.83 -23.13 -9.08
CA ASP A 193 10.89 -23.33 -10.52
C ASP A 193 9.56 -23.03 -11.24
N CYS A 194 8.66 -22.27 -10.56
CA CYS A 194 7.33 -21.97 -11.07
C CYS A 194 7.11 -20.47 -11.35
N PHE A 195 8.14 -19.64 -11.28
CA PHE A 195 8.10 -18.23 -11.64
C PHE A 195 9.50 -17.70 -12.00
N ASP A 196 9.54 -16.63 -12.79
CA ASP A 196 10.77 -15.97 -13.25
C ASP A 196 11.02 -14.63 -12.53
N ILE A 197 9.99 -14.03 -11.94
CA ILE A 197 10.02 -12.69 -11.35
C ILE A 197 9.38 -12.74 -9.96
N VAL A 198 10.09 -12.26 -8.94
CA VAL A 198 9.53 -11.99 -7.61
C VAL A 198 8.73 -10.70 -7.67
N ASN A 199 7.56 -10.66 -7.02
CA ASN A 199 6.67 -9.52 -7.11
C ASN A 199 6.06 -9.15 -5.76
N ILE A 200 6.05 -7.85 -5.43
CA ILE A 200 5.57 -7.34 -4.14
C ILE A 200 4.81 -6.02 -4.30
N HIS A 201 3.86 -5.75 -3.39
CA HIS A 201 3.14 -4.49 -3.26
C HIS A 201 3.49 -3.83 -1.91
N PRO A 202 4.65 -3.16 -1.78
CA PRO A 202 5.19 -2.70 -0.50
C PRO A 202 4.62 -1.35 -0.07
N TYR A 203 3.30 -1.21 -0.02
CA TYR A 203 2.66 0.04 0.40
C TYR A 203 3.17 0.51 1.76
N CYS A 204 3.39 1.82 1.88
CA CYS A 204 3.82 2.48 3.12
C CYS A 204 3.08 3.78 3.39
N MET A 205 2.06 4.09 2.59
CA MET A 205 1.23 5.29 2.79
C MET A 205 0.68 5.35 4.22
N PRO A 206 0.72 6.53 4.88
CA PRO A 206 1.07 7.86 4.36
C PRO A 206 2.57 8.19 4.45
N ASN A 207 3.40 7.28 4.81
CA ASN A 207 4.81 7.51 5.15
C ASN A 207 5.71 7.69 3.93
N ALA A 208 6.92 8.19 4.21
CA ALA A 208 7.98 8.31 3.22
C ALA A 208 8.54 6.93 2.83
N PRO A 209 8.87 6.72 1.56
CA PRO A 209 9.24 5.40 1.05
C PRO A 209 10.65 4.93 1.42
N GLU A 210 11.57 5.85 1.78
CA GLU A 210 13.02 5.58 1.78
C GLU A 210 13.44 4.43 2.68
N GLY A 211 13.28 4.58 3.99
CA GLY A 211 13.68 3.55 4.95
C GLY A 211 12.81 2.29 4.88
N TRP A 212 11.56 2.46 4.48
CA TRP A 212 10.65 1.33 4.27
C TRP A 212 11.08 0.46 3.09
N LEU A 213 11.18 1.02 1.88
CA LEU A 213 11.49 0.25 0.67
C LEU A 213 12.86 -0.40 0.75
N GLU A 214 13.87 0.33 1.23
CA GLU A 214 15.21 -0.23 1.45
C GLU A 214 15.15 -1.55 2.21
N ARG A 215 14.45 -1.51 3.33
CA ARG A 215 14.33 -2.68 4.20
C ARG A 215 13.49 -3.79 3.59
N GLN A 216 12.32 -3.46 3.01
CA GLN A 216 11.44 -4.47 2.44
C GLN A 216 12.09 -5.21 1.27
N ILE A 217 12.80 -4.48 0.41
CA ILE A 217 13.58 -5.07 -0.68
C ILE A 217 14.74 -5.92 -0.12
N GLY A 218 15.38 -5.45 0.97
CA GLY A 218 16.43 -6.21 1.66
C GLY A 218 15.95 -7.55 2.18
N LEU A 219 14.84 -7.55 2.94
CA LEU A 219 14.22 -8.78 3.48
C LEU A 219 13.82 -9.76 2.36
N MET A 220 13.29 -9.25 1.25
CA MET A 220 12.95 -10.10 0.12
C MET A 220 14.20 -10.71 -0.53
N ARG A 221 15.28 -9.94 -0.71
CA ARG A 221 16.56 -10.46 -1.23
C ARG A 221 17.19 -11.52 -0.31
N GLU A 222 17.14 -11.32 1.00
CA GLU A 222 17.59 -12.31 1.98
C GLU A 222 16.77 -13.61 1.87
N THR A 223 15.45 -13.48 1.70
CA THR A 223 14.56 -14.62 1.49
C THR A 223 14.92 -15.36 0.19
N MET A 224 15.07 -14.65 -0.92
CA MET A 224 15.46 -15.22 -2.21
C MET A 224 16.82 -15.95 -2.12
N ALA A 225 17.80 -15.33 -1.46
CA ALA A 225 19.14 -15.92 -1.28
C ALA A 225 19.07 -17.24 -0.52
N LYS A 226 18.25 -17.33 0.53
CA LYS A 226 18.05 -18.56 1.30
C LYS A 226 17.58 -19.76 0.45
N TYR A 227 16.82 -19.47 -0.62
CA TYR A 227 16.32 -20.50 -1.53
C TYR A 227 17.10 -20.61 -2.85
N GLY A 228 18.20 -19.83 -3.00
CA GLY A 228 19.05 -19.83 -4.19
C GLY A 228 18.40 -19.20 -5.42
N ASP A 229 17.61 -18.14 -5.20
CA ASP A 229 16.90 -17.37 -6.24
C ASP A 229 17.40 -15.92 -6.32
N SER A 230 18.60 -15.62 -5.83
CA SER A 230 19.18 -14.27 -5.79
C SER A 230 19.23 -13.56 -7.15
N GLU A 231 19.30 -14.31 -8.24
CA GLU A 231 19.42 -13.78 -9.60
C GLU A 231 18.07 -13.37 -10.21
N LYS A 232 16.95 -13.81 -9.63
CA LYS A 232 15.65 -13.40 -10.13
C LYS A 232 15.42 -11.91 -9.87
N PRO A 233 14.85 -11.17 -10.83
CA PRO A 233 14.48 -9.79 -10.60
C PRO A 233 13.32 -9.68 -9.61
N ILE A 234 13.26 -8.53 -8.94
CA ILE A 234 12.12 -8.12 -8.12
C ILE A 234 11.39 -7.01 -8.85
N TRP A 235 10.07 -7.13 -9.00
CA TRP A 235 9.18 -6.09 -9.47
C TRP A 235 8.32 -5.56 -8.32
N ILE A 236 7.96 -4.29 -8.41
CA ILE A 236 6.91 -3.68 -7.61
C ILE A 236 5.79 -3.36 -8.60
N THR A 237 4.73 -4.19 -8.60
CA THR A 237 3.62 -4.02 -9.53
C THR A 237 2.48 -3.19 -8.98
N GLU A 238 2.54 -2.82 -7.69
CA GLU A 238 1.69 -1.79 -7.09
C GLU A 238 2.42 -1.03 -5.99
N MET A 239 2.35 0.29 -6.05
CA MET A 239 2.75 1.20 -4.98
C MET A 239 2.15 2.58 -5.22
N GLY A 240 1.54 3.20 -4.21
CA GLY A 240 0.89 4.49 -4.40
C GLY A 240 0.57 5.23 -3.11
N TRP A 241 0.13 6.47 -3.27
CA TRP A 241 -0.37 7.36 -2.21
C TRP A 241 -1.70 7.93 -2.64
N ALA A 242 -2.75 7.68 -1.84
CA ALA A 242 -4.05 8.27 -2.09
C ALA A 242 -4.06 9.76 -1.74
N THR A 243 -4.66 10.57 -2.61
CA THR A 243 -4.93 11.98 -2.31
C THR A 243 -6.32 12.13 -1.72
N ARG A 244 -6.47 13.02 -0.76
CA ARG A 244 -7.75 13.27 -0.12
C ARG A 244 -7.85 14.72 0.31
N GLN A 245 -9.03 15.31 0.21
CA GLN A 245 -9.30 16.56 0.92
C GLN A 245 -9.25 16.29 2.43
N ILE A 246 -8.31 16.96 3.11
CA ILE A 246 -8.02 16.75 4.52
C ILE A 246 -8.98 17.63 5.33
N GLU A 247 -10.25 17.27 5.33
CA GLU A 247 -11.11 17.63 6.42
C GLU A 247 -11.51 16.36 7.15
N TRP A 248 -10.93 16.15 8.31
CA TRP A 248 -11.46 15.17 9.22
C TRP A 248 -12.92 15.54 9.46
N PRO A 249 -13.86 14.60 9.31
CA PRO A 249 -15.23 14.85 9.67
C PRO A 249 -15.28 15.42 11.09
N SER A 250 -16.02 16.47 11.29
CA SER A 250 -16.20 17.10 12.61
C SER A 250 -16.63 16.08 13.68
N SER A 251 -17.35 15.03 13.25
CA SER A 251 -17.72 13.88 14.08
C SER A 251 -16.55 13.09 14.65
N GLU A 252 -15.46 12.89 13.90
CA GLU A 252 -14.30 12.14 14.41
C GLU A 252 -13.43 12.96 15.32
N ARG A 253 -13.22 14.22 15.01
CA ARG A 253 -12.62 15.18 15.93
C ARG A 253 -13.43 15.28 17.22
N GLY A 254 -14.76 15.34 17.10
CA GLY A 254 -15.69 15.33 18.21
C GLY A 254 -15.61 14.04 19.03
N MET A 255 -15.47 12.89 18.39
CA MET A 255 -15.29 11.60 19.07
C MET A 255 -14.00 11.57 19.89
N ILE A 256 -12.89 12.05 19.34
CA ILE A 256 -11.60 12.10 20.06
C ILE A 256 -11.70 13.02 21.27
N ARG A 257 -12.21 14.26 21.09
CA ARG A 257 -12.46 15.18 22.23
C ARG A 257 -13.41 14.57 23.25
N GLY A 258 -14.46 13.93 22.76
CA GLY A 258 -15.47 13.28 23.59
C GLY A 258 -14.88 12.12 24.41
N ALA A 259 -13.92 11.36 23.88
CA ALA A 259 -13.24 10.30 24.62
C ALA A 259 -12.52 10.85 25.84
N PHE A 260 -11.73 11.92 25.70
CA PHE A 260 -11.06 12.57 26.83
C PHE A 260 -12.06 13.15 27.85
N LYS A 261 -13.17 13.74 27.40
CA LYS A 261 -14.24 14.25 28.25
C LYS A 261 -14.93 13.10 29.01
N ALA A 262 -15.28 12.00 28.36
CA ALA A 262 -15.92 10.83 28.96
C ALA A 262 -15.04 10.18 30.04
N LEU A 263 -13.72 10.19 29.84
CA LEU A 263 -12.76 9.72 30.85
C LEU A 263 -12.57 10.69 32.02
N GLY A 264 -13.14 11.90 31.95
CA GLY A 264 -13.09 12.89 33.02
C GLY A 264 -11.71 13.52 33.24
N ILE A 265 -10.96 13.73 32.19
CA ILE A 265 -9.61 14.31 32.25
C ILE A 265 -9.48 15.67 31.59
N VAL A 266 -10.52 16.18 30.92
CA VAL A 266 -10.53 17.52 30.34
C VAL A 266 -10.54 18.59 31.44
N GLY A 267 -9.82 19.69 31.26
CA GLY A 267 -9.76 20.81 32.19
C GLY A 267 -8.82 20.62 33.40
N ARG A 268 -8.03 19.57 33.43
CA ARG A 268 -6.99 19.35 34.45
C ARG A 268 -5.67 19.94 33.99
N PRO A 269 -4.98 20.77 34.79
CA PRO A 269 -3.67 21.28 34.46
C PRO A 269 -2.60 20.17 34.54
N GLY A 270 -1.62 20.22 33.65
CA GLY A 270 -0.43 19.36 33.69
C GLY A 270 -0.69 17.89 33.42
N LEU A 271 -1.76 17.55 32.71
CA LEU A 271 -2.05 16.16 32.29
C LEU A 271 -0.87 15.54 31.57
N ARG A 272 -0.59 14.26 31.91
CA ARG A 272 0.40 13.44 31.25
C ARG A 272 -0.29 12.32 30.49
N ILE A 273 -0.15 12.33 29.16
CA ILE A 273 -0.77 11.37 28.26
C ILE A 273 0.34 10.56 27.60
N LEU A 274 0.30 9.23 27.73
CA LEU A 274 1.19 8.33 27.03
C LEU A 274 0.52 7.88 25.72
N ALA A 275 1.12 8.20 24.59
CA ALA A 275 0.75 7.63 23.30
C ALA A 275 1.64 6.41 23.01
N VAL A 276 1.02 5.26 22.86
CA VAL A 276 1.72 4.00 22.57
C VAL A 276 1.69 3.80 21.08
N GLU A 277 2.82 4.00 20.43
CA GLU A 277 2.96 3.94 18.98
C GLU A 277 3.66 2.65 18.56
N GLN A 278 3.17 2.06 17.49
CA GLN A 278 3.84 0.93 16.87
C GLN A 278 5.19 1.43 16.33
N SER A 279 6.28 0.83 16.75
CA SER A 279 7.58 0.95 16.10
C SER A 279 8.09 -0.42 15.78
N HIS A 280 7.41 -1.09 14.88
CA HIS A 280 8.00 -2.26 14.27
C HIS A 280 9.10 -1.77 13.33
N PRO A 281 10.34 -2.30 13.41
CA PRO A 281 11.34 -2.01 12.41
C PRO A 281 10.78 -2.37 11.02
N GLY A 282 10.37 -1.40 10.20
CA GLY A 282 9.86 -1.54 8.86
C GLY A 282 8.37 -1.45 8.67
N GLU A 283 7.59 -1.38 9.73
CA GLU A 283 6.25 -0.86 9.61
C GLU A 283 6.27 0.59 10.00
N THR A 284 5.59 1.38 9.22
CA THR A 284 5.51 2.79 9.44
C THR A 284 4.31 3.01 10.33
N ASP A 285 4.58 3.43 11.52
CA ASP A 285 3.65 3.73 12.60
C ASP A 285 2.62 4.82 12.28
N ARG A 286 2.47 5.19 11.02
CA ARG A 286 1.78 6.43 10.69
C ARG A 286 0.66 6.26 9.69
N TRP A 287 -0.08 5.18 9.82
CA TRP A 287 -1.43 5.09 9.27
C TRP A 287 -2.37 6.14 9.89
N PHE A 288 -1.89 6.80 10.95
CA PHE A 288 -2.60 7.83 11.70
C PHE A 288 -2.02 9.18 11.35
N SER A 289 -2.89 10.04 10.86
CA SER A 289 -2.56 11.46 10.86
C SER A 289 -2.35 11.90 12.31
N ASP A 290 -1.45 12.85 12.52
CA ASP A 290 -1.28 13.54 13.78
C ASP A 290 -2.54 14.34 14.22
N VAL A 291 -3.65 14.16 13.50
CA VAL A 291 -4.90 14.90 13.75
C VAL A 291 -5.48 14.58 15.12
N TRP A 292 -5.41 13.32 15.58
CA TRP A 292 -5.87 13.01 16.94
C TRP A 292 -5.08 13.77 18.01
N ARG A 293 -3.81 14.09 17.76
CA ARG A 293 -2.93 14.86 18.63
C ARG A 293 -3.39 16.31 18.75
N GLN A 294 -4.05 16.84 17.72
CA GLN A 294 -4.63 18.19 17.74
C GLN A 294 -5.86 18.28 18.64
N GLU A 295 -6.48 17.15 18.96
CA GLU A 295 -7.69 17.06 19.78
C GLU A 295 -7.42 16.66 21.25
N ILE A 296 -6.16 16.52 21.64
CA ILE A 296 -5.80 16.27 23.05
C ILE A 296 -6.17 17.48 23.92
N PRO A 297 -6.45 17.28 25.23
CA PRO A 297 -6.79 18.39 26.12
C PRO A 297 -5.71 19.48 26.14
N THR A 298 -6.12 20.72 26.04
CA THR A 298 -5.21 21.88 26.06
C THR A 298 -4.35 21.88 27.33
N GLY A 299 -3.03 22.04 27.14
CA GLY A 299 -2.06 22.03 28.24
C GLY A 299 -1.66 20.64 28.72
N ALA A 300 -2.11 19.57 28.06
CA ALA A 300 -1.62 18.22 28.31
C ALA A 300 -0.22 18.03 27.73
N ARG A 301 0.62 17.30 28.47
CA ARG A 301 1.93 16.85 28.00
C ARG A 301 1.78 15.47 27.37
N LEU A 302 1.95 15.40 26.05
CA LEU A 302 1.99 14.14 25.32
C LEU A 302 3.41 13.58 25.36
N VAL A 303 3.52 12.30 25.69
CA VAL A 303 4.76 11.54 25.63
C VAL A 303 4.52 10.32 24.74
N ASN A 304 5.35 10.16 23.73
CA ASN A 304 5.28 8.99 22.85
C ASN A 304 6.17 7.88 23.39
N CYS A 305 5.70 6.65 23.27
CA CYS A 305 6.53 5.46 23.42
C CYS A 305 6.19 4.47 22.31
N THR A 306 7.10 3.55 22.08
CA THR A 306 6.91 2.47 21.12
C THR A 306 6.23 1.28 21.78
N TYR A 307 5.70 0.34 20.97
CA TYR A 307 5.25 -0.95 21.50
C TYR A 307 6.36 -1.66 22.29
N GLY A 308 7.63 -1.51 21.85
CA GLY A 308 8.78 -2.06 22.56
C GLY A 308 8.97 -1.54 23.97
N ASP A 309 8.65 -0.26 24.21
CA ASP A 309 8.97 0.44 25.47
C ASP A 309 7.79 0.57 26.43
N VAL A 310 6.58 0.21 26.02
CA VAL A 310 5.34 0.51 26.76
C VAL A 310 5.35 -0.09 28.18
N VAL A 311 5.88 -1.29 28.37
CA VAL A 311 5.95 -1.96 29.68
C VAL A 311 6.78 -1.13 30.65
N GLU A 312 7.95 -0.69 30.22
CA GLU A 312 8.87 0.13 31.01
C GLU A 312 8.27 1.49 31.32
N ARG A 313 7.65 2.14 30.32
CA ARG A 313 7.01 3.45 30.49
C ARG A 313 5.85 3.40 31.49
N LEU A 314 5.03 2.35 31.44
CA LEU A 314 3.96 2.14 32.41
C LEU A 314 4.47 1.90 33.83
N ALA A 315 5.64 1.28 33.98
CA ALA A 315 6.25 1.03 35.29
C ALA A 315 6.98 2.25 35.89
N GLN A 316 7.57 3.10 35.05
CA GLN A 316 8.44 4.20 35.50
C GLN A 316 7.67 5.47 35.90
N ASP A 317 6.49 5.71 35.32
CA ASP A 317 5.79 6.96 35.40
C ASP A 317 4.29 6.80 35.71
N LYS A 318 3.68 7.88 36.26
CA LYS A 318 2.23 7.97 36.41
C LYS A 318 1.63 8.68 35.20
N TRP A 319 0.60 8.08 34.61
CA TRP A 319 -0.09 8.59 33.45
C TRP A 319 -1.55 8.87 33.77
N ASP A 320 -2.06 10.03 33.34
CA ASP A 320 -3.47 10.39 33.47
C ASP A 320 -4.33 9.66 32.42
N ALA A 321 -3.75 9.40 31.27
CA ALA A 321 -4.33 8.54 30.24
C ALA A 321 -3.23 7.84 29.41
N VAL A 322 -3.57 6.67 28.91
CA VAL A 322 -2.81 5.93 27.87
C VAL A 322 -3.67 5.87 26.63
N VAL A 323 -3.10 6.17 25.48
CA VAL A 323 -3.77 6.13 24.18
C VAL A 323 -3.12 5.10 23.30
N LEU A 324 -3.92 4.16 22.80
CA LEU A 324 -3.59 3.23 21.72
C LEU A 324 -4.28 3.79 20.46
N PRO A 325 -3.57 4.59 19.66
CA PRO A 325 -4.19 5.26 18.53
C PRO A 325 -4.29 4.39 17.29
N PHE A 326 -3.84 3.11 17.35
CA PHE A 326 -3.63 2.29 16.17
C PHE A 326 -4.78 1.36 15.85
N ASP A 327 -5.00 1.28 14.56
CA ASP A 327 -5.98 0.48 13.88
C ASP A 327 -5.79 -1.01 14.18
N GLU A 328 -6.62 -1.52 15.07
CA GLU A 328 -6.69 -2.94 15.42
C GLU A 328 -5.38 -3.58 15.92
N SER A 329 -4.30 -2.80 16.05
CA SER A 329 -2.98 -3.30 16.48
C SER A 329 -2.76 -3.12 17.97
N ALA A 330 -2.06 -4.06 18.62
CA ALA A 330 -1.71 -3.97 20.03
C ALA A 330 -0.40 -4.68 20.40
N PRO A 331 0.33 -4.16 21.42
CA PRO A 331 1.51 -4.79 21.98
C PRO A 331 1.10 -5.94 22.93
N LEU A 332 0.93 -7.15 22.41
CA LEU A 332 0.45 -8.30 23.19
C LEU A 332 1.34 -8.66 24.37
N HIS A 333 2.65 -8.44 24.26
CA HIS A 333 3.58 -8.65 25.37
C HIS A 333 3.37 -7.67 26.52
N ALA A 334 2.66 -6.58 26.30
CA ALA A 334 2.30 -5.59 27.32
C ALA A 334 0.88 -5.78 27.88
N THR A 335 0.15 -6.81 27.47
CA THR A 335 -1.24 -7.07 27.87
C THR A 335 -1.43 -7.00 29.39
N GLU A 336 -0.60 -7.68 30.16
CA GLU A 336 -0.68 -7.67 31.64
C GLU A 336 -0.40 -6.30 32.24
N SER A 337 0.55 -5.55 31.67
CA SER A 337 0.90 -4.20 32.16
C SER A 337 -0.20 -3.19 31.89
N LEU A 338 -0.82 -3.24 30.70
CA LEU A 338 -1.98 -2.41 30.36
C LEU A 338 -3.21 -2.78 31.22
N ALA A 339 -3.47 -4.07 31.41
CA ALA A 339 -4.55 -4.52 32.26
C ALA A 339 -4.35 -4.10 33.73
N ARG A 340 -3.12 -4.19 34.24
CA ARG A 340 -2.77 -3.70 35.59
C ARG A 340 -2.96 -2.19 35.70
N TYR A 341 -2.51 -1.42 34.71
CA TYR A 341 -2.72 0.02 34.68
C TYR A 341 -4.21 0.37 34.79
N VAL A 342 -5.08 -0.29 34.01
CA VAL A 342 -6.54 -0.07 34.09
C VAL A 342 -7.09 -0.59 35.43
N LYS A 343 -6.61 -1.72 35.92
CA LYS A 343 -7.03 -2.26 37.22
C LYS A 343 -6.76 -1.29 38.36
N ASP A 344 -5.64 -0.60 38.34
CA ASP A 344 -5.21 0.34 39.38
C ASP A 344 -5.84 1.74 39.22
N GLY A 345 -6.81 1.92 38.35
CA GLY A 345 -7.54 3.17 38.17
C GLY A 345 -7.13 4.00 36.94
N GLY A 346 -6.27 3.46 36.11
CA GLY A 346 -5.82 4.10 34.86
C GLY A 346 -6.93 4.28 33.82
N ARG A 347 -6.71 5.17 32.89
CA ARG A 347 -7.63 5.50 31.79
C ARG A 347 -7.00 5.16 30.47
N LEU A 348 -7.62 4.24 29.74
CA LEU A 348 -7.15 3.78 28.44
C LEU A 348 -8.09 4.29 27.35
N ILE A 349 -7.54 4.74 26.25
CA ILE A 349 -8.26 5.06 25.01
C ILE A 349 -7.73 4.12 23.93
N ASP A 350 -8.64 3.44 23.24
CA ASP A 350 -8.36 2.61 22.09
C ASP A 350 -9.21 3.08 20.90
N PHE A 351 -8.56 3.52 19.85
CA PHE A 351 -9.19 4.03 18.64
C PHE A 351 -8.98 3.07 17.47
N GLY A 352 -9.15 1.82 17.62
CA GLY A 352 -8.62 0.91 16.64
C GLY A 352 -9.55 -0.18 16.09
N GLY A 353 -10.84 0.02 16.01
CA GLY A 353 -11.69 -1.01 15.42
C GLY A 353 -11.87 -2.23 16.32
N VAL A 354 -11.18 -3.33 16.07
CA VAL A 354 -11.14 -4.51 16.94
C VAL A 354 -9.87 -4.49 17.79
N PRO A 355 -9.94 -4.11 19.08
CA PRO A 355 -8.76 -3.96 19.91
C PRO A 355 -7.87 -5.23 19.90
N GLY A 356 -6.62 -5.08 19.50
CA GLY A 356 -5.65 -6.15 19.47
C GLY A 356 -5.88 -7.23 18.43
N TYR A 357 -6.59 -6.93 17.33
CA TYR A 357 -6.75 -7.90 16.23
C TYR A 357 -5.39 -8.29 15.65
N PHE A 358 -4.55 -7.32 15.31
CA PHE A 358 -3.15 -7.55 14.93
C PHE A 358 -2.27 -7.47 16.16
N GLY A 359 -1.58 -8.54 16.49
CA GLY A 359 -0.77 -8.62 17.68
C GLY A 359 0.71 -8.46 17.40
N PHE A 360 1.43 -7.78 18.31
CA PHE A 360 2.87 -7.67 18.29
C PHE A 360 3.45 -8.27 19.57
N LEU A 361 4.47 -9.11 19.43
CA LEU A 361 5.19 -9.77 20.52
C LEU A 361 6.65 -9.32 20.53
N LYS A 362 7.36 -9.58 21.63
CA LYS A 362 8.83 -9.54 21.65
C LYS A 362 9.38 -10.95 21.48
N ASP A 363 10.37 -11.10 20.60
CA ASP A 363 11.15 -12.34 20.47
C ASP A 363 12.15 -12.49 21.64
N ALA A 364 12.89 -13.59 21.65
CA ALA A 364 13.89 -13.86 22.68
C ALA A 364 15.03 -12.80 22.75
N ASN A 365 15.21 -12.02 21.70
CA ASN A 365 16.21 -10.95 21.62
C ASN A 365 15.62 -9.58 21.97
N GLY A 366 14.33 -9.51 22.30
CA GLY A 366 13.62 -8.26 22.58
C GLY A 366 13.12 -7.50 21.37
N ASN A 367 13.24 -8.03 20.15
CA ASN A 367 12.74 -7.41 18.95
C ASN A 367 11.22 -7.60 18.84
N LEU A 368 10.53 -6.59 18.31
CA LEU A 368 9.12 -6.71 17.97
C LEU A 368 8.95 -7.62 16.75
N VAL A 369 8.04 -8.56 16.87
CA VAL A 369 7.67 -9.50 15.81
C VAL A 369 6.15 -9.61 15.72
N ASN A 370 5.64 -9.96 14.56
CA ASN A 370 4.21 -10.21 14.38
C ASN A 370 3.78 -11.39 15.27
N GLY A 371 2.72 -11.16 16.04
CA GLY A 371 2.04 -12.17 16.83
C GLY A 371 0.80 -12.71 16.09
N PRO A 372 0.02 -13.55 16.78
CA PRO A 372 -1.21 -14.07 16.22
C PRO A 372 -2.27 -12.96 16.02
N ASN A 373 -3.16 -13.14 15.05
CA ASN A 373 -4.30 -12.27 14.83
C ASN A 373 -5.51 -12.69 15.68
N GLY A 374 -6.45 -11.77 15.86
CA GLY A 374 -7.73 -12.06 16.52
C GLY A 374 -7.65 -12.22 18.06
N ASN A 375 -6.70 -11.62 18.71
CA ASN A 375 -6.33 -11.82 20.11
C ASN A 375 -7.44 -11.56 21.13
N GLU A 376 -8.23 -12.57 21.41
CA GLU A 376 -9.30 -12.50 22.43
C GLU A 376 -8.75 -12.28 23.83
N GLU A 377 -7.59 -12.84 24.17
CA GLU A 377 -6.99 -12.72 25.50
C GLU A 377 -6.60 -11.27 25.84
N PHE A 378 -6.13 -10.49 24.85
CA PHE A 378 -5.90 -9.05 25.02
C PHE A 378 -7.20 -8.33 25.41
N ARG A 379 -8.29 -8.60 24.70
CA ARG A 379 -9.60 -8.01 24.99
C ARG A 379 -10.17 -8.47 26.33
N LYS A 380 -10.04 -9.74 26.67
CA LYS A 380 -10.46 -10.26 27.99
C LYS A 380 -9.71 -9.58 29.13
N ALA A 381 -8.40 -9.40 29.00
CA ALA A 381 -7.58 -8.75 30.01
C ALA A 381 -8.01 -7.28 30.24
N LEU A 382 -8.42 -6.57 29.19
CA LEU A 382 -8.94 -5.21 29.26
C LEU A 382 -10.45 -5.16 29.48
N ARG A 383 -11.14 -6.29 29.51
CA ARG A 383 -12.61 -6.44 29.65
C ARG A 383 -13.41 -5.71 28.57
N ILE A 384 -12.89 -5.69 27.36
CA ILE A 384 -13.53 -5.12 26.17
C ILE A 384 -14.02 -6.26 25.30
N GLU A 385 -15.31 -6.36 25.05
CA GLU A 385 -15.83 -7.25 24.04
C GLU A 385 -15.92 -6.53 22.70
N SER A 386 -15.34 -7.10 21.64
CA SER A 386 -15.58 -6.67 20.26
C SER A 386 -16.60 -7.57 19.60
N VAL A 387 -17.62 -6.97 19.01
CA VAL A 387 -18.65 -7.64 18.23
C VAL A 387 -18.34 -7.40 16.76
N PHE A 388 -18.03 -8.48 16.02
CA PHE A 388 -17.67 -8.42 14.59
C PHE A 388 -18.87 -8.14 13.70
N LYS A 389 -19.60 -7.06 13.96
CA LYS A 389 -20.71 -6.58 13.14
C LYS A 389 -20.31 -5.24 12.53
N GLU A 390 -20.28 -5.19 11.21
CA GLU A 390 -20.08 -3.92 10.51
C GLU A 390 -21.33 -3.06 10.58
N CYS A 391 -21.15 -1.80 10.95
CA CYS A 391 -22.17 -0.78 10.91
C CYS A 391 -21.73 0.33 9.94
N LYS A 392 -22.64 0.75 9.08
CA LYS A 392 -22.36 1.78 8.05
C LYS A 392 -22.58 3.21 8.56
N SER A 393 -23.30 3.37 9.65
CA SER A 393 -23.62 4.67 10.24
C SER A 393 -23.68 4.57 11.75
N SER A 394 -23.50 5.71 12.44
CA SER A 394 -23.64 5.79 13.88
C SER A 394 -24.22 7.14 14.30
N VAL A 395 -24.82 7.18 15.48
CA VAL A 395 -25.33 8.38 16.14
C VAL A 395 -24.74 8.50 17.54
N SER A 396 -24.60 9.73 18.03
CA SER A 396 -24.16 9.98 19.40
C SER A 396 -25.22 9.53 20.40
N ALA A 397 -24.78 9.06 21.56
CA ALA A 397 -25.61 8.64 22.67
C ALA A 397 -25.08 9.18 24.00
N ASN A 398 -25.91 9.12 25.04
CA ASN A 398 -25.54 9.48 26.41
C ASN A 398 -24.89 10.88 26.56
N GLY A 399 -25.34 11.87 25.77
CA GLY A 399 -24.79 13.21 25.79
C GLY A 399 -23.37 13.32 25.24
N PHE A 400 -22.91 12.31 24.52
CA PHE A 400 -21.63 12.29 23.83
C PHE A 400 -21.72 13.15 22.56
N ASP A 401 -21.15 14.36 22.64
CA ASP A 401 -21.16 15.30 21.53
C ASP A 401 -20.00 15.03 20.59
N THR A 402 -20.30 14.63 19.37
CA THR A 402 -19.32 14.43 18.29
C THR A 402 -19.16 15.67 17.40
N GLY A 403 -19.96 16.73 17.65
CA GLY A 403 -19.98 17.92 16.79
C GLY A 403 -20.66 17.71 15.43
N ALA A 404 -21.40 16.61 15.25
CA ALA A 404 -22.15 16.28 14.04
C ALA A 404 -23.36 15.41 14.36
N ASP A 405 -24.36 15.41 13.49
CA ASP A 405 -25.61 14.61 13.58
C ASP A 405 -25.41 13.11 13.33
N GLY A 406 -24.27 12.59 13.73
CA GLY A 406 -23.85 11.21 13.46
C GLY A 406 -22.98 11.07 12.21
N VAL A 407 -22.32 9.92 12.09
CA VAL A 407 -21.49 9.60 10.94
C VAL A 407 -22.32 8.77 9.98
N LYS A 408 -22.61 9.33 8.80
CA LYS A 408 -23.36 8.68 7.73
C LYS A 408 -22.41 8.10 6.69
N ASN A 409 -22.71 6.90 6.20
CA ASN A 409 -22.04 6.28 5.05
C ASN A 409 -20.54 5.96 5.23
N TYR A 410 -20.10 5.60 6.43
CA TYR A 410 -18.75 5.07 6.63
C TYR A 410 -18.79 3.54 6.77
N PRO A 411 -18.11 2.81 5.92
CA PRO A 411 -17.96 1.36 6.10
C PRO A 411 -17.03 1.06 7.30
N GLY A 412 -17.24 -0.06 7.95
CA GLY A 412 -16.25 -0.65 8.82
C GLY A 412 -16.30 -0.29 10.29
N TRP A 413 -17.40 0.24 10.84
CA TRP A 413 -17.55 0.33 12.29
C TRP A 413 -17.70 -1.05 12.91
N ARG A 414 -16.88 -1.37 13.91
CA ARG A 414 -17.02 -2.57 14.74
C ARG A 414 -17.80 -2.25 16.00
N GLY A 415 -18.48 -3.26 16.51
CA GLY A 415 -19.30 -3.12 17.71
C GLY A 415 -18.58 -3.53 19.00
N PHE A 416 -19.16 -3.09 20.12
CA PHE A 416 -18.74 -3.46 21.47
C PHE A 416 -19.89 -4.07 22.25
N GLY A 417 -19.57 -4.98 23.18
CA GLY A 417 -20.51 -5.69 24.04
C GLY A 417 -20.02 -5.79 25.47
N THR A 418 -20.67 -6.64 26.26
CA THR A 418 -20.51 -6.70 27.72
C THR A 418 -20.02 -8.06 28.23
N LYS A 419 -19.65 -9.00 27.35
CA LYS A 419 -19.30 -10.40 27.65
C LYS A 419 -18.25 -10.56 28.77
N TYR A 420 -17.31 -9.61 28.86
CA TYR A 420 -16.17 -9.71 29.80
C TYR A 420 -16.34 -8.85 31.05
N LEU A 421 -17.45 -8.15 31.19
CA LEU A 421 -17.74 -7.36 32.39
C LEU A 421 -18.03 -8.26 33.59
N ARG A 422 -17.66 -7.79 34.77
CA ARG A 422 -17.99 -8.42 36.04
C ARG A 422 -19.11 -7.66 36.76
N PRO A 423 -19.77 -8.28 37.74
CA PRO A 423 -20.77 -7.56 38.54
C PRO A 423 -20.21 -6.25 39.11
N GLY A 424 -20.91 -5.16 38.87
CA GLY A 424 -20.48 -3.83 39.23
C GLY A 424 -19.79 -3.01 38.13
N ASP A 425 -19.30 -3.66 37.07
CA ASP A 425 -18.76 -2.99 35.89
C ASP A 425 -19.90 -2.54 34.95
N GLU A 426 -19.71 -1.47 34.21
CA GLU A 426 -20.69 -0.88 33.30
C GLU A 426 -20.08 -0.56 31.95
N MET A 427 -20.81 -0.81 30.88
CA MET A 427 -20.54 -0.29 29.54
C MET A 427 -21.58 0.75 29.15
N LYS A 428 -21.14 1.96 28.85
CA LYS A 428 -21.98 3.04 28.32
C LYS A 428 -21.77 3.17 26.83
N PRO A 429 -22.81 2.90 25.99
CA PRO A 429 -22.72 3.22 24.57
C PRO A 429 -22.53 4.73 24.41
N MET A 430 -21.47 5.13 23.71
CA MET A 430 -21.18 6.54 23.42
C MET A 430 -21.57 6.91 22.00
N MET A 431 -21.48 5.95 21.08
CA MET A 431 -22.07 6.00 19.74
C MET A 431 -22.76 4.68 19.45
N ILE A 432 -23.92 4.73 18.80
CA ILE A 432 -24.75 3.59 18.48
C ILE A 432 -24.88 3.48 16.96
N GLY A 433 -24.50 2.34 16.41
CA GLY A 433 -24.64 2.02 15.00
C GLY A 433 -25.94 1.31 14.67
N GLU A 434 -26.08 0.90 13.41
CA GLU A 434 -27.24 0.15 12.90
C GLU A 434 -27.55 -1.06 13.76
N GLY A 435 -28.85 -1.25 14.07
CA GLY A 435 -29.32 -2.36 14.91
C GLY A 435 -29.00 -2.22 16.40
N GLY A 436 -28.69 -0.99 16.87
CA GLY A 436 -28.51 -0.69 18.27
C GLY A 436 -27.16 -1.14 18.86
N VAL A 437 -26.19 -1.49 18.02
CA VAL A 437 -24.87 -1.94 18.46
C VAL A 437 -24.05 -0.72 18.88
N ALA A 438 -23.42 -0.78 20.07
CA ALA A 438 -22.47 0.27 20.47
C ALA A 438 -21.22 0.21 19.59
N VAL A 439 -20.91 1.27 18.84
CA VAL A 439 -19.75 1.39 17.97
C VAL A 439 -18.64 2.29 18.56
N ALA A 440 -18.97 3.01 19.62
CA ALA A 440 -18.01 3.57 20.56
C ALA A 440 -18.59 3.38 21.97
N ALA A 441 -17.76 2.98 22.92
CA ALA A 441 -18.19 2.63 24.27
C ALA A 441 -17.22 3.13 25.33
N LEU A 442 -17.77 3.54 26.47
CA LEU A 442 -17.04 3.81 27.69
C LEU A 442 -17.28 2.67 28.68
N TYR A 443 -16.23 1.95 29.02
CA TYR A 443 -16.22 0.95 30.07
C TYR A 443 -15.79 1.60 31.39
N VAL A 444 -16.61 1.44 32.41
CA VAL A 444 -16.35 1.92 33.77
C VAL A 444 -16.27 0.72 34.69
N PHE A 445 -15.13 0.50 35.30
CA PHE A 445 -14.91 -0.64 36.16
C PHE A 445 -15.06 -0.24 37.62
N ASN A 446 -15.94 -0.93 38.35
CA ASN A 446 -16.25 -0.71 39.74
C ASN A 446 -16.15 -2.01 40.57
N SER A 447 -15.63 -3.07 39.98
CA SER A 447 -15.38 -4.37 40.63
C SER A 447 -13.97 -4.44 41.22
N ASP A 448 -13.16 -5.40 40.76
CA ASP A 448 -11.73 -5.50 41.09
C ASP A 448 -10.83 -4.60 40.22
N TYR A 449 -11.36 -4.06 39.11
CA TYR A 449 -10.77 -2.97 38.35
C TYR A 449 -11.38 -1.64 38.82
N LYS A 450 -10.60 -0.56 38.72
CA LYS A 450 -11.02 0.80 39.17
C LYS A 450 -10.88 1.84 38.08
N GLY A 451 -10.38 1.46 36.92
CA GLY A 451 -10.13 2.36 35.79
C GLY A 451 -11.28 2.48 34.82
N LYS A 452 -10.97 3.09 33.70
CA LYS A 452 -11.91 3.28 32.61
C LYS A 452 -11.23 2.97 31.28
N VAL A 453 -11.99 2.43 30.33
CA VAL A 453 -11.56 2.27 28.95
C VAL A 453 -12.58 2.91 28.02
N PHE A 454 -12.11 3.77 27.15
CA PHE A 454 -12.88 4.23 26.00
C PHE A 454 -12.40 3.47 24.78
N ALA A 455 -13.30 2.84 24.05
CA ALA A 455 -13.01 2.12 22.84
C ALA A 455 -13.88 2.60 21.69
N ALA A 456 -13.30 2.82 20.52
CA ALA A 456 -14.01 3.18 19.30
C ALA A 456 -13.78 2.13 18.22
N GLY A 457 -14.88 1.56 17.72
CA GLY A 457 -14.90 0.43 16.78
C GLY A 457 -14.60 0.80 15.34
N ARG A 458 -13.93 1.92 15.12
CA ARG A 458 -13.51 2.36 13.81
C ARG A 458 -12.02 2.58 13.76
N ALA A 459 -11.43 2.08 12.70
CA ALA A 459 -10.11 2.45 12.27
C ALA A 459 -10.05 3.95 11.94
N LEU A 460 -9.33 4.71 12.73
CA LEU A 460 -9.02 6.10 12.40
C LEU A 460 -8.07 6.20 11.20
N SER A 461 -7.37 5.12 10.88
CA SER A 461 -6.37 5.02 9.82
C SER A 461 -6.90 5.42 8.45
N PHE A 462 -8.06 4.94 8.07
CA PHE A 462 -8.63 5.23 6.76
C PHE A 462 -9.08 6.70 6.59
N VAL A 463 -9.20 7.44 7.65
CA VAL A 463 -9.62 8.84 7.61
C VAL A 463 -8.45 9.80 7.62
N GLY A 464 -7.30 9.37 8.11
CA GLY A 464 -6.10 10.18 8.27
C GLY A 464 -5.00 10.02 7.22
N CYS A 465 -5.12 9.03 6.33
CA CYS A 465 -4.10 8.71 5.32
C CYS A 465 -4.08 9.65 4.12
N ALA A 466 -4.69 10.83 4.23
CA ALA A 466 -4.72 11.76 3.12
C ALA A 466 -3.40 12.47 2.94
N THR A 467 -2.82 12.33 1.77
CA THR A 467 -1.76 13.20 1.31
C THR A 467 -2.34 14.29 0.42
N SER A 468 -1.73 15.48 0.41
CA SER A 468 -2.05 16.46 -0.63
C SER A 468 -1.58 15.93 -1.98
N GLU A 469 -2.17 16.41 -3.08
CA GLU A 469 -1.69 16.06 -4.42
C GLU A 469 -0.21 16.44 -4.65
N ARG A 470 0.26 17.50 -4.00
CA ARG A 470 1.69 17.85 -4.01
C ARG A 470 2.54 16.83 -3.28
N THR A 471 2.08 16.35 -2.15
CA THR A 471 2.76 15.29 -1.40
C THR A 471 2.75 13.99 -2.19
N GLN A 472 1.62 13.61 -2.79
CA GLN A 472 1.52 12.46 -3.70
C GLN A 472 2.57 12.57 -4.82
N ALA A 473 2.70 13.75 -5.45
CA ALA A 473 3.67 13.98 -6.52
C ALA A 473 5.12 13.71 -6.06
N ALA A 474 5.50 14.22 -4.89
CA ALA A 474 6.82 13.99 -4.32
C ALA A 474 7.02 12.50 -3.97
N MET A 475 6.06 11.87 -3.27
CA MET A 475 6.17 10.48 -2.83
C MET A 475 6.22 9.50 -4.00
N THR A 476 5.43 9.73 -5.06
CA THR A 476 5.44 8.91 -6.29
C THR A 476 6.83 8.82 -6.91
N VAL A 477 7.50 9.94 -7.10
CA VAL A 477 8.83 9.93 -7.73
C VAL A 477 9.93 9.47 -6.77
N ARG A 478 9.81 9.80 -5.47
CA ARG A 478 10.74 9.32 -4.43
C ARG A 478 10.72 7.80 -4.32
N SER A 479 9.52 7.20 -4.30
CA SER A 479 9.39 5.75 -4.20
C SER A 479 9.92 5.04 -5.43
N ALA A 480 9.62 5.53 -6.64
CA ALA A 480 10.14 4.97 -7.87
C ALA A 480 11.68 5.02 -7.90
N MET A 481 12.27 6.18 -7.59
CA MET A 481 13.73 6.34 -7.54
C MET A 481 14.37 5.49 -6.45
N THR A 482 13.76 5.40 -5.27
CA THR A 482 14.23 4.54 -4.17
C THR A 482 14.20 3.08 -4.58
N ALA A 483 13.10 2.60 -5.16
CA ALA A 483 12.97 1.24 -5.65
C ALA A 483 14.08 0.91 -6.66
N LEU A 484 14.27 1.75 -7.67
CA LEU A 484 15.33 1.56 -8.69
C LEU A 484 16.73 1.64 -8.05
N ASN A 485 16.94 2.49 -7.05
CA ASN A 485 18.22 2.57 -6.33
C ASN A 485 18.57 1.26 -5.62
N PHE A 486 17.58 0.54 -5.12
CA PHE A 486 17.76 -0.77 -4.50
C PHE A 486 17.56 -1.95 -5.46
N GLY A 487 17.61 -1.70 -6.78
CA GLY A 487 17.70 -2.72 -7.83
C GLY A 487 16.37 -3.41 -8.16
N ILE A 488 15.26 -2.72 -7.96
CA ILE A 488 13.97 -3.13 -8.54
C ILE A 488 14.05 -2.96 -10.06
N GLU A 489 13.61 -3.97 -10.80
CA GLU A 489 13.68 -3.96 -12.27
C GLU A 489 12.55 -3.14 -12.88
N LYS A 490 11.31 -3.31 -12.38
CA LYS A 490 10.14 -2.52 -12.79
C LYS A 490 9.32 -2.04 -11.60
N TYR A 491 8.79 -0.83 -11.73
CA TYR A 491 7.98 -0.16 -10.71
C TYR A 491 6.70 0.37 -11.35
N PHE A 492 5.55 -0.04 -10.83
CA PHE A 492 4.24 0.39 -11.29
C PHE A 492 3.55 1.22 -10.21
N VAL A 493 3.08 2.39 -10.62
CA VAL A 493 2.28 3.25 -9.73
C VAL A 493 0.86 2.72 -9.66
N TYR A 494 0.34 2.47 -8.48
CA TYR A 494 -1.07 2.27 -8.23
C TYR A 494 -1.68 3.61 -7.79
N GLU A 495 -2.58 4.22 -8.59
CA GLU A 495 -3.08 3.76 -9.87
C GLU A 495 -3.03 4.88 -10.92
N PHE A 496 -3.47 4.64 -12.14
CA PHE A 496 -3.38 5.65 -13.18
C PHE A 496 -4.50 6.67 -13.10
N GLN A 497 -5.77 6.23 -13.00
CA GLN A 497 -6.95 7.09 -12.87
C GLN A 497 -7.63 6.87 -11.52
N SER A 498 -7.95 7.95 -10.81
CA SER A 498 -8.80 7.90 -9.62
C SER A 498 -10.26 7.68 -10.02
N PRO A 499 -10.94 6.63 -9.53
CA PRO A 499 -12.38 6.46 -9.79
C PRO A 499 -13.26 7.53 -9.13
N GLU A 500 -12.78 8.17 -8.05
CA GLU A 500 -13.45 9.27 -7.33
C GLU A 500 -14.92 8.99 -6.98
N THR A 501 -15.21 7.72 -6.70
CA THR A 501 -16.57 7.25 -6.38
C THR A 501 -16.96 7.49 -4.93
N SER A 502 -15.98 7.69 -4.06
CA SER A 502 -16.18 7.93 -2.63
C SER A 502 -15.20 8.98 -2.11
N PRO A 503 -15.66 10.05 -1.47
CA PRO A 503 -14.77 11.08 -0.92
C PRO A 503 -13.98 10.59 0.31
N THR A 504 -14.30 9.41 0.84
CA THR A 504 -13.73 8.89 2.09
C THR A 504 -12.97 7.60 1.93
N ASN A 505 -13.09 6.90 0.79
CA ASN A 505 -12.36 5.68 0.52
C ASN A 505 -11.03 6.03 -0.16
N PRO A 506 -9.87 5.69 0.42
CA PRO A 506 -8.56 5.89 -0.22
C PRO A 506 -8.46 5.28 -1.62
N GLU A 507 -9.08 4.11 -1.84
CA GLU A 507 -9.12 3.43 -3.15
C GLU A 507 -9.71 4.30 -4.27
N SER A 508 -10.47 5.32 -3.92
CA SER A 508 -11.03 6.26 -4.89
C SER A 508 -10.07 7.39 -5.29
N HIS A 509 -8.85 7.45 -4.74
CA HIS A 509 -8.01 8.64 -4.84
C HIS A 509 -6.52 8.38 -5.12
N PHE A 510 -6.14 7.16 -5.45
CA PHE A 510 -4.74 6.81 -5.74
C PHE A 510 -4.23 7.35 -7.09
N GLY A 511 -5.11 7.60 -8.05
CA GLY A 511 -4.76 7.92 -9.43
C GLY A 511 -3.79 9.08 -9.59
N LEU A 512 -2.95 9.00 -10.61
CA LEU A 512 -2.15 10.11 -11.13
C LEU A 512 -3.05 11.10 -11.91
N LEU A 513 -4.21 10.64 -12.33
CA LEU A 513 -5.24 11.40 -13.02
C LEU A 513 -6.51 11.45 -12.17
N HIS A 514 -7.30 12.49 -12.35
CA HIS A 514 -8.68 12.56 -11.90
C HIS A 514 -9.58 11.64 -12.73
N ARG A 515 -10.81 11.44 -12.30
CA ARG A 515 -11.81 10.62 -13.00
C ARG A 515 -12.05 11.05 -14.45
N ASP A 516 -11.96 12.33 -14.74
CA ASP A 516 -12.12 12.90 -16.08
C ASP A 516 -10.82 12.90 -16.90
N TYR A 517 -9.80 12.14 -16.47
CA TYR A 517 -8.46 12.07 -17.06
C TYR A 517 -7.66 13.38 -17.04
N THR A 518 -8.10 14.40 -16.29
CA THR A 518 -7.26 15.57 -16.05
C THR A 518 -6.07 15.23 -15.15
N PRO A 519 -4.86 15.72 -15.48
CA PRO A 519 -3.66 15.38 -14.73
C PRO A 519 -3.62 15.98 -13.33
N LYS A 520 -3.32 15.16 -12.31
CA LYS A 520 -2.88 15.65 -11.01
C LYS A 520 -1.40 16.06 -11.05
N PRO A 521 -0.89 16.80 -10.06
CA PRO A 521 0.55 17.11 -9.94
C PRO A 521 1.45 15.86 -10.03
N ALA A 522 1.00 14.71 -9.50
CA ALA A 522 1.76 13.47 -9.54
C ALA A 522 2.00 12.96 -10.97
N PHE A 523 1.06 13.15 -11.89
CA PHE A 523 1.25 12.84 -13.31
C PHE A 523 2.41 13.64 -13.90
N HIS A 524 2.46 14.94 -13.65
CA HIS A 524 3.52 15.81 -14.17
C HIS A 524 4.90 15.47 -13.55
N ALA A 525 4.94 15.16 -12.26
CA ALA A 525 6.16 14.73 -11.60
C ALA A 525 6.68 13.39 -12.17
N TYR A 526 5.79 12.43 -12.38
CA TYR A 526 6.15 11.13 -12.94
C TYR A 526 6.60 11.24 -14.40
N LYS A 527 5.89 12.04 -15.22
CA LYS A 527 6.31 12.39 -16.59
C LYS A 527 7.72 13.00 -16.62
N THR A 528 8.02 13.91 -15.70
CA THR A 528 9.35 14.53 -15.57
C THR A 528 10.41 13.48 -15.26
N LEU A 529 10.17 12.61 -14.28
CA LEU A 529 11.09 11.54 -13.91
C LEU A 529 11.35 10.60 -15.10
N ILE A 530 10.30 10.14 -15.79
CA ILE A 530 10.42 9.27 -16.98
C ILE A 530 11.27 9.94 -18.06
N GLY A 531 11.01 11.21 -18.34
CA GLY A 531 11.79 11.99 -19.32
C GLY A 531 13.26 12.17 -18.95
N LEU A 532 13.56 12.23 -17.64
CA LEU A 532 14.93 12.33 -17.13
C LEU A 532 15.62 10.97 -17.01
N TRP A 533 14.87 9.90 -16.94
CA TRP A 533 15.36 8.51 -16.88
C TRP A 533 14.90 7.71 -18.11
N PRO A 534 15.36 8.07 -19.32
CA PRO A 534 14.98 7.34 -20.53
C PRO A 534 15.52 5.89 -20.50
N GLU A 535 14.94 5.05 -21.34
CA GLU A 535 15.42 3.68 -21.56
C GLU A 535 16.92 3.65 -21.84
N GLY A 536 17.62 2.66 -21.29
CA GLY A 536 19.07 2.54 -21.37
C GLY A 536 19.84 3.42 -20.36
N SER A 537 19.17 4.18 -19.49
CA SER A 537 19.82 4.87 -18.38
C SER A 537 20.45 3.88 -17.41
N LYS A 538 21.64 4.21 -16.90
CA LYS A 538 22.39 3.36 -15.97
C LYS A 538 22.46 4.01 -14.61
N ARG A 539 22.04 3.31 -13.57
CA ARG A 539 22.19 3.76 -12.18
C ARG A 539 23.66 3.93 -11.83
N LEU A 540 23.96 4.98 -11.09
CA LEU A 540 25.28 5.27 -10.54
C LEU A 540 25.24 5.18 -9.01
N ASP A 541 26.33 4.74 -8.41
CA ASP A 541 26.47 4.79 -6.95
C ASP A 541 26.62 6.24 -6.48
N THR A 542 25.90 6.61 -5.43
CA THR A 542 25.92 7.94 -4.81
C THR A 542 26.60 7.96 -3.43
N GLY A 543 27.11 6.83 -2.97
CA GLY A 543 27.67 6.67 -1.63
C GLY A 543 26.59 6.42 -0.56
N LYS A 544 26.70 7.09 0.60
CA LYS A 544 25.83 6.81 1.75
C LYS A 544 24.39 7.27 1.50
N TRP A 545 23.47 6.33 1.65
CA TRP A 545 22.03 6.56 1.58
C TRP A 545 21.50 7.22 2.86
N GLY A 546 20.71 8.29 2.72
CA GLY A 546 20.04 8.95 3.85
C GLY A 546 20.95 9.65 4.86
N GLU A 547 22.23 9.86 4.55
CA GLU A 547 23.16 10.52 5.46
C GLU A 547 22.69 11.96 5.77
N ASN A 548 22.53 12.27 7.06
CA ASN A 548 21.98 13.54 7.57
C ASN A 548 20.56 13.85 7.04
N GLY A 549 19.74 12.83 6.73
CA GLY A 549 18.40 12.98 6.17
C GLY A 549 18.40 13.57 4.75
N VAL A 550 19.50 13.38 3.99
CA VAL A 550 19.59 13.76 2.59
C VAL A 550 19.72 12.52 1.73
N TYR A 551 18.80 12.37 0.81
CA TYR A 551 18.74 11.24 -0.12
C TYR A 551 19.21 11.66 -1.50
N ARG A 552 19.95 10.77 -2.18
CA ARG A 552 20.48 11.00 -3.52
C ARG A 552 20.35 9.75 -4.37
N VAL A 553 19.79 9.90 -5.56
CA VAL A 553 19.81 8.86 -6.59
C VAL A 553 20.43 9.45 -7.85
N ALA A 554 21.42 8.77 -8.41
CA ALA A 554 22.10 9.22 -9.60
C ALA A 554 22.04 8.19 -10.72
N TRP A 555 21.96 8.69 -11.95
CA TRP A 555 22.03 7.85 -13.13
C TRP A 555 22.69 8.59 -14.29
N GLN A 556 23.21 7.81 -15.22
CA GLN A 556 23.73 8.30 -16.49
C GLN A 556 22.74 7.97 -17.60
N ARG A 557 22.33 8.97 -18.34
CA ARG A 557 21.48 8.84 -19.52
C ARG A 557 22.29 8.27 -20.70
N PRO A 558 21.63 7.70 -21.73
CA PRO A 558 22.31 7.21 -22.94
C PRO A 558 23.12 8.29 -23.69
N ASP A 559 22.71 9.56 -23.57
CA ASP A 559 23.40 10.70 -24.18
C ASP A 559 24.64 11.18 -23.37
N GLY A 560 25.01 10.43 -22.32
CA GLY A 560 26.12 10.74 -21.43
C GLY A 560 25.81 11.78 -20.34
N THR A 561 24.62 12.35 -20.32
CA THR A 561 24.20 13.29 -19.26
C THR A 561 24.07 12.56 -17.93
N ARG A 562 24.74 13.06 -16.88
CA ARG A 562 24.53 12.61 -15.51
C ARG A 562 23.38 13.40 -14.89
N VAL A 563 22.46 12.69 -14.23
CA VAL A 563 21.38 13.27 -13.44
C VAL A 563 21.54 12.82 -12.00
N VAL A 564 21.36 13.74 -11.06
CA VAL A 564 21.31 13.44 -9.62
C VAL A 564 20.03 14.03 -9.07
N ALA A 565 19.14 13.18 -8.60
CA ALA A 565 17.97 13.59 -7.82
C ALA A 565 18.39 13.75 -6.36
N VAL A 566 17.98 14.85 -5.74
CA VAL A 566 18.31 15.17 -4.34
C VAL A 566 17.04 15.60 -3.63
N TRP A 567 16.79 15.05 -2.44
CA TRP A 567 15.68 15.46 -1.56
C TRP A 567 16.02 15.21 -0.09
N THR A 568 15.16 15.68 0.80
CA THR A 568 15.33 15.53 2.25
C THR A 568 14.05 15.03 2.89
N ASP A 569 14.14 14.55 4.11
CA ASP A 569 13.01 14.18 4.97
C ASP A 569 12.30 15.37 5.60
N ALA A 570 12.90 16.58 5.52
CA ALA A 570 12.39 17.82 6.08
C ALA A 570 12.46 18.97 5.08
N GLU A 571 11.56 19.94 5.21
CA GLU A 571 11.55 21.13 4.39
C GLU A 571 12.71 22.07 4.72
N GLY A 572 13.19 22.81 3.71
CA GLY A 572 14.12 23.94 3.89
C GLY A 572 15.55 23.58 4.23
N LYS A 573 16.02 22.35 3.95
CA LYS A 573 17.44 22.03 4.08
C LYS A 573 18.25 22.60 2.91
N THR A 574 19.39 23.19 3.22
CA THR A 574 20.36 23.62 2.20
C THR A 574 21.40 22.55 1.98
N VAL A 575 21.51 22.07 0.75
CA VAL A 575 22.49 21.05 0.35
C VAL A 575 23.51 21.69 -0.60
N ARG A 576 24.81 21.49 -0.30
CA ARG A 576 25.87 21.88 -1.24
C ARG A 576 25.86 20.97 -2.46
N CYS A 577 25.76 21.57 -3.62
CA CYS A 577 25.84 20.91 -4.92
C CYS A 577 26.80 21.70 -5.79
N ASP A 578 27.85 21.06 -6.31
CA ASP A 578 28.62 21.66 -7.39
C ASP A 578 27.73 21.85 -8.62
N ASN A 579 27.40 23.09 -8.94
CA ASN A 579 26.46 23.48 -9.97
C ASN A 579 27.10 24.11 -11.21
N ARG A 580 28.40 24.19 -11.26
CA ARG A 580 29.13 24.85 -12.37
C ARG A 580 28.78 24.18 -13.69
N GLY A 581 28.10 24.92 -14.56
CA GLY A 581 27.63 24.41 -15.84
C GLY A 581 26.50 23.39 -15.79
N LYS A 582 25.79 23.25 -14.65
CA LYS A 582 24.68 22.31 -14.47
C LYS A 582 23.32 22.99 -14.54
N THR A 583 22.33 22.25 -14.99
CA THR A 583 20.92 22.65 -14.98
C THR A 583 20.24 22.01 -13.78
N CYS A 584 19.46 22.79 -13.03
CA CYS A 584 18.64 22.28 -11.93
C CYS A 584 17.15 22.40 -12.27
N LEU A 585 16.41 21.33 -12.03
CA LEU A 585 14.98 21.27 -12.29
C LEU A 585 14.25 20.84 -11.01
N ASP A 586 13.07 21.42 -10.76
CA ASP A 586 12.18 20.92 -9.72
C ASP A 586 11.52 19.60 -10.15
N VAL A 587 10.71 19.05 -9.26
CA VAL A 587 9.99 17.79 -9.49
C VAL A 587 9.07 17.83 -10.72
N PHE A 588 8.68 19.02 -11.17
CA PHE A 588 7.82 19.25 -12.34
C PHE A 588 8.60 19.64 -13.61
N GLY A 589 9.92 19.59 -13.57
CA GLY A 589 10.79 19.95 -14.70
C GLY A 589 11.00 21.45 -14.92
N LYS A 590 10.60 22.29 -13.97
CA LYS A 590 10.85 23.75 -14.04
C LYS A 590 12.24 24.08 -13.52
N SER A 591 12.91 25.06 -14.15
CA SER A 591 14.23 25.50 -13.73
C SER A 591 14.23 26.07 -12.31
N VAL A 592 15.18 25.62 -11.51
CA VAL A 592 15.43 26.10 -10.14
C VAL A 592 16.70 26.92 -10.14
N LYS A 593 16.64 28.11 -9.54
CA LYS A 593 17.84 28.95 -9.33
C LYS A 593 18.65 28.41 -8.15
N MET A 594 19.95 28.38 -8.33
CA MET A 594 20.91 28.07 -7.26
C MET A 594 21.64 29.34 -6.83
N SER A 595 21.96 29.44 -5.54
CA SER A 595 22.81 30.51 -4.98
C SER A 595 24.06 29.90 -4.38
N ASP A 596 25.22 30.46 -4.75
CA ASP A 596 26.55 30.16 -4.14
C ASP A 596 26.84 28.65 -3.92
N GLU A 597 26.66 27.83 -4.96
CA GLU A 597 26.86 26.38 -4.91
C GLU A 597 25.91 25.65 -3.90
N CYS A 598 24.87 26.33 -3.46
CA CYS A 598 23.88 25.79 -2.54
C CYS A 598 22.54 25.62 -3.22
N LEU A 599 21.91 24.47 -3.00
CA LEU A 599 20.57 24.14 -3.44
C LEU A 599 19.67 23.99 -2.21
N GLU A 600 18.60 24.75 -2.17
CA GLU A 600 17.55 24.52 -1.19
C GLU A 600 16.73 23.30 -1.64
N VAL A 601 16.63 22.30 -0.79
CA VAL A 601 15.92 21.07 -1.04
C VAL A 601 14.93 20.79 0.10
N GLY A 602 13.80 20.23 -0.27
CA GLY A 602 12.76 19.80 0.65
C GLY A 602 12.36 18.36 0.37
N ALA A 603 11.13 18.03 0.75
CA ALA A 603 10.56 16.71 0.51
C ALA A 603 10.32 16.42 -0.99
N ALA A 604 10.18 17.44 -1.84
CA ALA A 604 10.09 17.28 -3.28
C ALA A 604 11.50 17.22 -3.89
N PRO A 605 11.81 16.18 -4.70
CA PRO A 605 13.13 16.06 -5.34
C PRO A 605 13.46 17.22 -6.28
N VAL A 606 14.74 17.61 -6.28
CA VAL A 606 15.34 18.49 -7.28
C VAL A 606 16.34 17.67 -8.09
N TYR A 607 16.32 17.84 -9.40
CA TYR A 607 17.19 17.15 -10.35
C TYR A 607 18.34 18.05 -10.78
N VAL A 608 19.56 17.62 -10.56
CA VAL A 608 20.80 18.31 -10.98
C VAL A 608 21.40 17.58 -12.16
N MET A 609 21.53 18.25 -13.28
CA MET A 609 21.95 17.65 -14.56
C MET A 609 23.20 18.32 -15.10
N GLY A 610 24.14 17.52 -15.62
CA GLY A 610 25.34 18.01 -16.29
C GLY A 610 26.07 16.92 -17.06
N LYS A 611 26.85 17.30 -18.06
CA LYS A 611 27.84 16.39 -18.66
C LYS A 611 29.04 16.30 -17.73
N GLN A 612 29.63 15.11 -17.59
CA GLN A 612 30.91 14.94 -16.90
C GLN A 612 32.01 15.65 -17.63
#